data_92b234a3777c0ca424d2324238308da3
#
_entry.id   92b234a3777c0ca424d2324238308da3
#
_cell.length_a   1.000
_cell.length_b   1.000
_cell.length_c   1.000
_cell.angle_alpha   90.00
_cell.angle_beta   90.00
_cell.angle_gamma   90.00
#
_symmetry.space_group_name_H-M   'P 1'
#
loop_
_entity.id
_entity.type
_entity.pdbx_description
1 polymer ?
#
loop_
_entity_poly.entity_id
_entity_poly.type
_entity_poly.pdbx_seq_one_letter_code
_entity_poly.pdbx_strand_id
1 'polypeptide(L)'
;MASPGFAHDTAGMSTTRIGPRVTVGHGAILHGCIVEGDSIIGMGSILLDNCVIGEHCIIGAGALVPMGRVIPPRSMVLGSPGKVVRSISDTELEWIKYSWTIYKETSMSYGRSDG
;
A
#
# COMPACT_ATOMS: atom_id res chain seq x y z
N MET A 1 -1.32 1.36 -20.55
CA MET A 1 -2.06 0.11 -20.35
C MET A 1 -1.93 -0.33 -18.91
N ALA A 2 -2.97 -0.90 -18.40
CA ALA A 2 -2.92 -1.43 -17.04
C ALA A 2 -2.02 -2.64 -16.97
N SER A 3 -1.45 -2.89 -15.82
CA SER A 3 -0.71 -4.12 -15.60
C SER A 3 -1.68 -5.30 -15.71
N PRO A 4 -1.16 -6.51 -15.93
CA PRO A 4 -2.05 -7.68 -16.07
C PRO A 4 -2.94 -7.94 -14.88
N GLY A 5 -2.60 -7.41 -13.71
CA GLY A 5 -3.43 -7.61 -12.53
C GLY A 5 -4.62 -6.70 -12.43
N PHE A 6 -4.70 -5.66 -13.25
CA PHE A 6 -5.82 -4.73 -13.20
C PHE A 6 -6.96 -5.21 -14.06
N ALA A 7 -8.16 -5.09 -13.50
CA ALA A 7 -9.37 -5.27 -14.27
C ALA A 7 -9.92 -3.88 -14.53
N HIS A 8 -9.81 -3.43 -15.76
CA HIS A 8 -10.44 -2.17 -16.14
C HIS A 8 -11.91 -2.42 -16.29
N ASP A 9 -12.67 -1.66 -15.56
CA ASP A 9 -14.10 -1.75 -15.71
C ASP A 9 -14.55 -0.88 -16.86
N THR A 10 -15.85 -0.78 -17.01
CA THR A 10 -16.44 -0.15 -18.17
C THR A 10 -16.16 1.33 -18.26
N ALA A 11 -15.76 1.97 -17.21
CA ALA A 11 -15.51 3.40 -17.24
C ALA A 11 -14.03 3.72 -17.34
N GLY A 12 -13.19 2.73 -17.57
CA GLY A 12 -11.74 2.94 -17.57
C GLY A 12 -11.15 3.05 -16.19
N MET A 13 -11.95 2.82 -15.18
CA MET A 13 -11.48 2.84 -13.80
C MET A 13 -10.82 1.53 -13.44
N SER A 14 -9.82 1.59 -12.59
CA SER A 14 -9.10 0.42 -12.16
C SER A 14 -9.67 -0.12 -10.86
N THR A 15 -9.57 -1.43 -10.67
CA THR A 15 -9.95 -2.08 -9.43
C THR A 15 -8.77 -2.02 -8.48
N THR A 16 -9.02 -1.68 -7.22
CA THR A 16 -8.00 -1.71 -6.19
C THR A 16 -7.83 -3.15 -5.70
N ARG A 17 -6.58 -3.60 -5.62
CA ARG A 17 -6.25 -4.94 -5.13
C ARG A 17 -5.19 -4.82 -4.05
N ILE A 18 -5.51 -5.41 -2.90
CA ILE A 18 -4.60 -5.39 -1.76
C ILE A 18 -4.21 -6.83 -1.45
N GLY A 19 -2.92 -7.12 -1.53
CA GLY A 19 -2.41 -8.44 -1.21
C GLY A 19 -2.42 -8.72 0.29
N PRO A 20 -1.88 -9.86 0.69
CA PRO A 20 -1.93 -10.27 2.10
C PRO A 20 -0.98 -9.45 2.96
N ARG A 21 -1.32 -9.36 4.24
CA ARG A 21 -0.47 -8.77 5.27
C ARG A 21 -0.05 -7.33 4.96
N VAL A 22 -1.01 -6.51 4.50
CA VAL A 22 -0.78 -5.11 4.24
C VAL A 22 -1.39 -4.29 5.37
N THR A 23 -0.58 -3.45 6.00
CA THR A 23 -1.05 -2.52 7.02
C THR A 23 -1.39 -1.20 6.36
N VAL A 24 -2.65 -0.77 6.48
CA VAL A 24 -3.09 0.48 5.86
C VAL A 24 -3.36 1.50 6.95
N GLY A 25 -2.62 2.59 6.93
CA GLY A 25 -2.72 3.64 7.93
C GLY A 25 -3.99 4.47 7.79
N HIS A 26 -4.31 5.19 8.86
CA HIS A 26 -5.52 6.02 8.89
C HIS A 26 -5.47 7.07 7.80
N GLY A 27 -6.59 7.26 7.13
CA GLY A 27 -6.73 8.29 6.11
C GLY A 27 -6.00 8.00 4.81
N ALA A 28 -5.43 6.81 4.65
CA ALA A 28 -4.82 6.45 3.37
C ALA A 28 -5.90 6.25 2.32
N ILE A 29 -5.61 6.70 1.10
CA ILE A 29 -6.54 6.58 -0.02
C ILE A 29 -5.90 5.68 -1.06
N LEU A 30 -6.54 4.55 -1.33
CA LEU A 30 -6.05 3.58 -2.30
C LEU A 30 -7.09 3.53 -3.42
N HIS A 31 -6.72 4.10 -4.56
CA HIS A 31 -7.68 4.30 -5.65
C HIS A 31 -7.17 3.62 -6.92
N GLY A 32 -7.67 2.41 -7.18
CA GLY A 32 -7.33 1.71 -8.42
C GLY A 32 -5.89 1.22 -8.49
N CYS A 33 -5.28 0.91 -7.35
CA CYS A 33 -3.88 0.51 -7.28
C CYS A 33 -3.76 -0.97 -6.92
N ILE A 34 -2.55 -1.51 -7.09
CA ILE A 34 -2.23 -2.86 -6.62
C ILE A 34 -1.15 -2.75 -5.55
N VAL A 35 -1.39 -3.37 -4.40
CA VAL A 35 -0.38 -3.54 -3.36
C VAL A 35 -0.14 -5.04 -3.23
N GLU A 36 1.07 -5.49 -3.53
CA GLU A 36 1.30 -6.92 -3.70
C GLU A 36 1.37 -7.72 -2.41
N GLY A 37 1.71 -7.07 -1.31
CA GLY A 37 1.64 -7.74 -0.03
C GLY A 37 2.77 -7.33 0.90
N ASP A 38 2.64 -7.73 2.17
CA ASP A 38 3.70 -7.56 3.18
C ASP A 38 4.27 -6.15 3.21
N SER A 39 3.38 -5.15 3.22
CA SER A 39 3.79 -3.75 3.09
C SER A 39 3.06 -2.88 4.09
N ILE A 40 3.61 -1.69 4.33
CA ILE A 40 2.98 -0.67 5.15
C ILE A 40 2.60 0.49 4.24
N ILE A 41 1.32 0.85 4.24
CA ILE A 41 0.83 2.03 3.54
C ILE A 41 0.60 3.09 4.61
N GLY A 42 1.43 4.10 4.64
CA GLY A 42 1.43 5.09 5.70
C GLY A 42 0.17 5.92 5.78
N MET A 43 -0.09 6.47 6.97
CA MET A 43 -1.30 7.24 7.17
C MET A 43 -1.30 8.48 6.28
N GLY A 44 -2.47 8.79 5.74
CA GLY A 44 -2.64 9.95 4.88
C GLY A 44 -1.99 9.84 3.52
N SER A 45 -1.44 8.68 3.16
CA SER A 45 -0.85 8.51 1.83
C SER A 45 -1.93 8.34 0.78
N ILE A 46 -1.58 8.60 -0.46
CA ILE A 46 -2.51 8.50 -1.59
C ILE A 46 -1.86 7.68 -2.68
N LEU A 47 -2.49 6.57 -3.03
CA LEU A 47 -2.02 5.70 -4.11
C LEU A 47 -3.00 5.82 -5.26
N LEU A 48 -2.53 6.34 -6.39
CA LEU A 48 -3.41 6.66 -7.51
C LEU A 48 -3.52 5.50 -8.49
N ASP A 49 -4.41 5.65 -9.46
CA ASP A 49 -4.83 4.59 -10.36
C ASP A 49 -3.65 3.94 -11.08
N ASN A 50 -3.70 2.63 -11.16
CA ASN A 50 -2.75 1.82 -11.91
C ASN A 50 -1.33 1.85 -11.35
N CYS A 51 -1.13 2.39 -10.14
CA CYS A 51 0.18 2.22 -9.53
C CYS A 51 0.28 0.81 -8.94
N VAL A 52 1.50 0.31 -8.86
CA VAL A 52 1.78 -1.03 -8.35
C VAL A 52 2.85 -0.90 -7.28
N ILE A 53 2.52 -1.39 -6.09
CA ILE A 53 3.47 -1.39 -4.97
C ILE A 53 3.95 -2.82 -4.80
N GLY A 54 5.24 -3.04 -5.01
CA GLY A 54 5.82 -4.37 -4.84
C GLY A 54 5.83 -4.82 -3.39
N GLU A 55 6.20 -6.06 -3.16
CA GLU A 55 6.21 -6.63 -1.81
C GLU A 55 7.24 -5.95 -0.92
N HIS A 56 6.97 -5.96 0.38
CA HIS A 56 7.91 -5.49 1.40
C HIS A 56 8.30 -4.03 1.22
N CYS A 57 7.31 -3.20 0.89
CA CYS A 57 7.52 -1.76 0.75
C CYS A 57 6.94 -1.02 1.93
N ILE A 58 7.51 0.15 2.20
CA ILE A 58 6.93 1.10 3.15
C ILE A 58 6.64 2.38 2.39
N ILE A 59 5.37 2.75 2.35
CA ILE A 59 4.95 4.03 1.78
C ILE A 59 4.81 4.98 2.96
N GLY A 60 5.63 6.02 2.98
CA GLY A 60 5.66 6.93 4.11
C GLY A 60 4.37 7.71 4.27
N ALA A 61 4.14 8.20 5.50
CA ALA A 61 2.94 8.98 5.80
C ALA A 61 2.86 10.19 4.87
N GLY A 62 1.68 10.43 4.33
CA GLY A 62 1.44 11.58 3.45
C GLY A 62 2.05 11.47 2.06
N ALA A 63 2.67 10.35 1.72
CA ALA A 63 3.26 10.21 0.39
C ALA A 63 2.16 10.06 -0.67
N LEU A 64 2.44 10.56 -1.87
CA LEU A 64 1.51 10.42 -2.98
C LEU A 64 2.21 9.66 -4.11
N VAL A 65 1.69 8.47 -4.42
CA VAL A 65 2.22 7.65 -5.52
C VAL A 65 1.40 7.95 -6.77
N PRO A 66 2.04 8.55 -7.79
CA PRO A 66 1.31 8.96 -9.00
C PRO A 66 0.75 7.78 -9.79
N MET A 67 -0.19 8.09 -10.65
CA MET A 67 -0.80 7.09 -11.53
C MET A 67 0.25 6.35 -12.34
N GLY A 68 0.07 5.05 -12.45
CA GLY A 68 0.92 4.22 -13.30
C GLY A 68 2.31 3.94 -12.76
N ARG A 69 2.66 4.50 -11.60
CA ARG A 69 3.99 4.28 -11.05
C ARG A 69 4.14 2.85 -10.56
N VAL A 70 5.25 2.24 -10.90
CA VAL A 70 5.59 0.90 -10.39
C VAL A 70 6.70 1.04 -9.36
N ILE A 71 6.42 0.63 -8.13
CA ILE A 71 7.39 0.68 -7.04
C ILE A 71 7.97 -0.72 -6.87
N PRO A 72 9.30 -0.87 -7.04
CA PRO A 72 9.89 -2.21 -6.93
C PRO A 72 9.84 -2.72 -5.50
N PRO A 73 9.97 -4.05 -5.32
CA PRO A 73 9.95 -4.62 -3.96
C PRO A 73 11.02 -4.01 -3.07
N ARG A 74 10.76 -4.05 -1.77
CA ARG A 74 11.69 -3.60 -0.74
C ARG A 74 12.08 -2.14 -0.86
N SER A 75 11.12 -1.29 -1.22
CA SER A 75 11.39 0.15 -1.38
C SER A 75 10.78 0.96 -0.24
N MET A 76 11.50 1.99 0.16
CA MET A 76 10.99 3.04 1.00
C MET A 76 10.58 4.21 0.10
N VAL A 77 9.32 4.62 0.17
CA VAL A 77 8.79 5.69 -0.69
C VAL A 77 8.37 6.86 0.17
N LEU A 78 8.89 8.04 -0.12
CA LEU A 78 8.56 9.25 0.63
C LEU A 78 8.21 10.38 -0.31
N GLY A 79 7.36 11.27 0.14
CA GLY A 79 7.14 12.56 -0.50
C GLY A 79 5.94 12.64 -1.40
N SER A 80 5.75 13.81 -1.97
CA SER A 80 4.67 14.10 -2.91
C SER A 80 5.23 15.00 -4.03
N PRO A 81 5.49 14.46 -5.22
CA PRO A 81 5.27 13.07 -5.61
C PRO A 81 6.21 12.12 -4.89
N GLY A 82 5.71 10.91 -4.62
CA GLY A 82 6.49 9.91 -3.91
C GLY A 82 7.62 9.36 -4.74
N LYS A 83 8.76 9.16 -4.10
CA LYS A 83 9.94 8.63 -4.77
C LYS A 83 10.57 7.56 -3.90
N VAL A 84 11.15 6.56 -4.55
CA VAL A 84 11.94 5.55 -3.85
C VAL A 84 13.21 6.23 -3.36
N VAL A 85 13.38 6.30 -2.05
CA VAL A 85 14.54 6.99 -1.47
C VAL A 85 15.63 6.02 -1.07
N ARG A 86 15.29 4.76 -0.83
CA ARG A 86 16.27 3.71 -0.48
C ARG A 86 15.56 2.37 -0.40
N SER A 87 16.35 1.32 -0.19
CA SER A 87 15.81 0.00 0.09
C SER A 87 15.41 -0.13 1.56
N ILE A 88 14.51 -1.04 1.83
CA ILE A 88 14.08 -1.36 3.19
C ILE A 88 15.19 -2.13 3.90
N SER A 89 15.45 -1.76 5.16
CA SER A 89 16.43 -2.46 5.98
C SER A 89 15.81 -3.72 6.59
N ASP A 90 16.66 -4.59 7.13
CA ASP A 90 16.19 -5.80 7.81
C ASP A 90 15.33 -5.45 9.01
N THR A 91 15.69 -4.39 9.75
CA THR A 91 14.89 -3.93 10.87
C THR A 91 13.51 -3.50 10.39
N GLU A 92 13.45 -2.80 9.27
CA GLU A 92 12.17 -2.36 8.72
C GLU A 92 11.32 -3.52 8.22
N LEU A 93 11.95 -4.58 7.74
CA LEU A 93 11.19 -5.79 7.40
C LEU A 93 10.50 -6.36 8.63
N GLU A 94 11.17 -6.34 9.78
CA GLU A 94 10.55 -6.78 11.01
C GLU A 94 9.41 -5.85 11.43
N TRP A 95 9.58 -4.56 11.21
CA TRP A 95 8.51 -3.59 11.48
C TRP A 95 7.26 -3.89 10.65
N ILE A 96 7.44 -4.29 9.40
CA ILE A 96 6.32 -4.62 8.54
C ILE A 96 5.53 -5.79 9.15
N LYS A 97 6.22 -6.82 9.60
CA LYS A 97 5.58 -7.97 10.22
C LYS A 97 4.86 -7.58 11.52
N TYR A 98 5.54 -6.82 12.35
CA TYR A 98 4.98 -6.41 13.63
C TYR A 98 3.75 -5.52 13.41
N SER A 99 3.83 -4.57 12.50
CA SER A 99 2.72 -3.68 12.19
C SER A 99 1.50 -4.47 11.73
N TRP A 100 1.70 -5.48 10.90
CA TRP A 100 0.60 -6.32 10.45
C TRP A 100 -0.06 -7.05 11.62
N THR A 101 0.74 -7.57 12.54
CA THR A 101 0.20 -8.29 13.69
C THR A 101 -0.71 -7.39 14.51
N ILE A 102 -0.26 -6.16 14.80
CA ILE A 102 -1.05 -5.20 15.56
C ILE A 102 -2.29 -4.78 14.78
N TYR A 103 -2.11 -4.47 13.50
CA TYR A 103 -3.21 -4.03 12.64
C TYR A 103 -4.31 -5.09 12.54
N LYS A 104 -3.93 -6.33 12.37
CA LYS A 104 -4.88 -7.42 12.27
C LYS A 104 -5.70 -7.57 13.56
N GLU A 105 -5.04 -7.52 14.70
CA GLU A 105 -5.72 -7.63 15.98
C GLU A 105 -6.69 -6.47 16.20
N THR A 106 -6.25 -5.26 15.90
CA THR A 106 -7.08 -4.08 16.04
C THR A 106 -8.28 -4.14 15.11
N SER A 107 -8.07 -4.52 13.87
CA SER A 107 -9.15 -4.61 12.89
C SER A 107 -10.18 -5.66 13.30
N MET A 108 -9.72 -6.79 13.82
CA MET A 108 -10.65 -7.83 14.28
C MET A 108 -11.46 -7.36 15.48
N SER A 109 -10.83 -6.63 16.40
CA SER A 109 -11.53 -6.06 17.53
C SER A 109 -12.62 -5.09 17.10
N TYR A 110 -12.26 -4.17 16.23
CA TYR A 110 -13.23 -3.20 15.72
C TYR A 110 -14.36 -3.89 14.98
N GLY A 111 -14.02 -4.88 14.18
CA GLY A 111 -15.04 -5.61 13.44
C GLY A 111 -16.05 -6.27 14.34
N ARG A 112 -15.59 -6.80 15.47
CA ARG A 112 -16.51 -7.42 16.44
C ARG A 112 -17.34 -6.41 17.20
N SER A 113 -16.75 -5.28 17.55
CA SER A 113 -17.48 -4.29 18.34
C SER A 113 -18.47 -3.51 17.51
N ASP A 114 -18.20 -3.36 16.25
CA ASP A 114 -19.09 -2.60 15.37
C ASP A 114 -20.16 -3.45 14.71
N GLY A 115 -20.07 -4.71 14.88
CA GLY A 115 -21.09 -5.61 14.36
C GLY A 115 -20.81 -6.10 13.01
#